data_a400a94088a39cd01c324e4e6c6fcaf7
#
_entry.id   a400a94088a39cd01c324e4e6c6fcaf7
#
_cell.length_a   1.000
_cell.length_b   1.000
_cell.length_c   1.000
_cell.angle_alpha   90.00
_cell.angle_beta   90.00
_cell.angle_gamma   90.00
#
_symmetry.space_group_name_H-M   'P 1'
#
loop_
_entity.id
_entity.type
_entity.pdbx_description
1 polymer ?
#
loop_
_entity_poly.entity_id
_entity_poly.type
_entity_poly.pdbx_seq_one_letter_code
_entity_poly.pdbx_strand_id
1 'polypeptide(L)'
;NPDQVKQIATQLGVSEDEVVSMNRRLGGDASLNSPIKATEGESGEWQDWLVDDSENAEQVLIKQDELETRRQMLVEAMDVLNDREKRIFAARRLEDNPITLEELSGEFDISRERVRQIEVRAFEKVQKAMVSAARQLAAKPQAQLVQA
;
A
#
# COMPACT_ATOMS: atom_id res chain seq x y z
N ASN A 1 -11.27 19.73 38.69
CA ASN A 1 -10.66 19.77 40.03
C ASN A 1 -9.83 18.49 40.20
N PRO A 2 -8.51 18.55 40.48
CA PRO A 2 -7.65 17.36 40.57
C PRO A 2 -8.09 16.37 41.65
N ASP A 3 -8.67 16.85 42.76
CA ASP A 3 -9.13 15.97 43.84
C ASP A 3 -10.33 15.10 43.42
N GLN A 4 -11.20 15.61 42.56
CA GLN A 4 -12.32 14.84 42.01
C GLN A 4 -11.82 13.75 41.03
N VAL A 5 -10.78 14.05 40.24
CA VAL A 5 -10.18 13.06 39.34
C VAL A 5 -9.59 11.90 40.14
N LYS A 6 -8.84 12.18 41.21
CA LYS A 6 -8.29 11.16 42.11
C LYS A 6 -9.37 10.30 42.77
N GLN A 7 -10.44 10.94 43.23
CA GLN A 7 -11.56 10.24 43.85
C GLN A 7 -12.24 9.29 42.87
N ILE A 8 -12.50 9.73 41.62
CA ILE A 8 -13.10 8.92 40.55
C ILE A 8 -12.16 7.79 40.18
N ALA A 9 -10.87 8.07 39.98
CA ALA A 9 -9.86 7.08 39.67
C ALA A 9 -9.79 5.97 40.69
N THR A 10 -9.81 6.33 41.97
CA THR A 10 -9.82 5.37 43.10
C THR A 10 -11.09 4.54 43.13
N GLN A 11 -12.28 5.14 42.93
CA GLN A 11 -13.56 4.43 42.93
C GLN A 11 -13.71 3.44 41.77
N LEU A 12 -13.19 3.80 40.59
CA LEU A 12 -13.30 2.98 39.39
C LEU A 12 -12.11 2.03 39.19
N GLY A 13 -11.02 2.18 39.96
CA GLY A 13 -9.81 1.37 39.82
C GLY A 13 -9.05 1.62 38.50
N VAL A 14 -9.12 2.86 38.00
CA VAL A 14 -8.46 3.30 36.75
C VAL A 14 -7.43 4.39 37.03
N SER A 15 -6.58 4.71 36.06
CA SER A 15 -5.61 5.80 36.19
C SER A 15 -6.27 7.19 36.12
N GLU A 16 -5.64 8.21 36.71
CA GLU A 16 -6.11 9.59 36.64
C GLU A 16 -6.16 10.08 35.17
N ASP A 17 -5.21 9.67 34.34
CA ASP A 17 -5.14 10.01 32.91
C ASP A 17 -6.33 9.45 32.11
N GLU A 18 -6.78 8.23 32.45
CA GLU A 18 -7.98 7.63 31.85
C GLU A 18 -9.24 8.41 32.20
N VAL A 19 -9.37 8.85 33.46
CA VAL A 19 -10.51 9.70 33.91
C VAL A 19 -10.51 11.03 33.15
N VAL A 20 -9.36 11.68 33.01
CA VAL A 20 -9.22 12.94 32.24
C VAL A 20 -9.54 12.72 30.77
N SER A 21 -9.03 11.64 30.17
CA SER A 21 -9.29 11.28 28.75
C SER A 21 -10.78 11.05 28.51
N MET A 22 -11.44 10.31 29.40
CA MET A 22 -12.87 10.04 29.30
C MET A 22 -13.71 11.31 29.49
N ASN A 23 -13.33 12.18 30.43
CA ASN A 23 -14.01 13.46 30.67
C ASN A 23 -13.95 14.37 29.38
N ARG A 24 -12.86 14.35 28.63
CA ARG A 24 -12.79 15.09 27.36
C ARG A 24 -13.80 14.57 26.34
N ARG A 25 -14.05 13.26 26.30
CA ARG A 25 -15.05 12.65 25.41
C ARG A 25 -16.49 12.96 25.81
N LEU A 26 -16.76 13.10 27.13
CA LEU A 26 -18.07 13.48 27.63
C LEU A 26 -18.48 14.92 27.27
N GLY A 27 -17.53 15.78 26.93
CA GLY A 27 -17.80 17.15 26.51
C GLY A 27 -18.55 17.29 25.18
N GLY A 28 -18.79 16.17 24.48
CA GLY A 28 -19.43 16.13 23.17
C GLY A 28 -18.49 16.54 22.02
N ASP A 29 -18.99 16.38 20.80
CA ASP A 29 -18.27 16.75 19.60
C ASP A 29 -18.31 18.25 19.38
N ALA A 30 -17.20 18.82 18.91
CA ALA A 30 -17.16 20.25 18.53
C ALA A 30 -17.76 20.40 17.13
N SER A 31 -18.64 21.39 16.93
CA SER A 31 -19.18 21.70 15.62
C SER A 31 -18.10 22.29 14.73
N LEU A 32 -17.95 21.74 13.54
CA LEU A 32 -17.02 22.24 12.50
C LEU A 32 -17.48 23.59 11.93
N ASN A 33 -18.77 23.91 12.05
CA ASN A 33 -19.32 25.20 11.64
C ASN A 33 -19.16 26.29 12.71
N SER A 34 -18.47 25.98 13.81
CA SER A 34 -18.15 26.99 14.81
C SER A 34 -17.18 28.02 14.23
N PRO A 35 -17.48 29.34 14.35
CA PRO A 35 -16.59 30.33 13.83
C PRO A 35 -15.27 30.37 14.60
N ILE A 36 -14.18 30.44 13.85
CA ILE A 36 -12.88 30.75 14.41
C ILE A 36 -12.83 32.24 14.68
N LYS A 37 -12.50 32.62 15.90
CA LYS A 37 -12.26 34.03 16.24
C LYS A 37 -10.97 34.49 15.52
N ALA A 38 -11.09 34.84 14.28
CA ALA A 38 -10.04 35.53 13.55
C ALA A 38 -10.13 37.03 13.82
N THR A 39 -9.01 37.71 13.83
CA THR A 39 -8.85 39.17 13.96
C THR A 39 -9.70 39.87 12.90
N GLU A 40 -10.23 41.05 13.23
CA GLU A 40 -11.18 41.86 12.46
C GLU A 40 -11.17 41.60 10.95
N GLY A 41 -12.25 40.98 10.44
CA GLY A 41 -12.58 40.95 9.01
C GLY A 41 -12.66 39.56 8.33
N GLU A 42 -12.11 38.50 8.89
CA GLU A 42 -12.20 37.17 8.33
C GLU A 42 -13.02 36.24 9.24
N SER A 43 -14.21 35.86 8.83
CA SER A 43 -15.02 34.84 9.46
C SER A 43 -14.77 33.50 8.77
N GLY A 44 -13.78 32.75 9.24
CA GLY A 44 -13.58 31.35 8.84
C GLY A 44 -14.25 30.40 9.81
N GLU A 45 -14.66 29.24 9.36
CA GLU A 45 -15.16 28.13 10.16
C GLU A 45 -14.05 27.07 10.33
N TRP A 46 -14.17 26.23 11.37
CA TRP A 46 -13.20 25.15 11.57
C TRP A 46 -13.14 24.18 10.39
N GLN A 47 -14.22 24.00 9.64
CA GLN A 47 -14.26 23.16 8.45
C GLN A 47 -13.34 23.67 7.32
N ASP A 48 -13.11 24.99 7.22
CA ASP A 48 -12.25 25.56 6.18
C ASP A 48 -10.77 25.21 6.36
N TRP A 49 -10.41 24.78 7.56
CA TRP A 49 -9.03 24.35 7.92
C TRP A 49 -8.79 22.86 7.74
N LEU A 50 -9.86 22.09 7.49
CA LEU A 50 -9.72 20.67 7.25
C LEU A 50 -9.17 20.45 5.84
N VAL A 51 -8.00 19.85 5.80
CA VAL A 51 -7.38 19.41 4.55
C VAL A 51 -7.66 17.92 4.38
N ASP A 52 -8.16 17.55 3.20
CA ASP A 52 -8.30 16.15 2.83
C ASP A 52 -6.93 15.64 2.36
N ASP A 53 -6.34 14.72 3.14
CA ASP A 53 -5.07 14.08 2.83
C ASP A 53 -5.23 12.90 1.85
N SER A 54 -6.45 12.62 1.40
CA SER A 54 -6.69 11.56 0.40
C SER A 54 -6.10 11.95 -0.96
N GLU A 55 -5.73 10.92 -1.71
CA GLU A 55 -5.18 11.11 -3.04
C GLU A 55 -6.25 11.71 -3.97
N ASN A 56 -5.85 12.69 -4.76
CA ASN A 56 -6.75 13.24 -5.77
C ASN A 56 -6.97 12.23 -6.92
N ALA A 57 -8.03 12.47 -7.72
CA ALA A 57 -8.40 11.55 -8.81
C ALA A 57 -7.27 11.35 -9.84
N GLU A 58 -6.46 12.37 -10.09
CA GLU A 58 -5.30 12.29 -10.99
C GLU A 58 -4.24 11.34 -10.44
N GLN A 59 -3.89 11.46 -9.16
CA GLN A 59 -2.90 10.59 -8.52
C GLN A 59 -3.36 9.13 -8.48
N VAL A 60 -4.65 8.89 -8.21
CA VAL A 60 -5.24 7.55 -8.24
C VAL A 60 -5.15 6.96 -9.64
N LEU A 61 -5.50 7.74 -10.68
CA LEU A 61 -5.45 7.29 -12.05
C LEU A 61 -4.02 6.98 -12.50
N ILE A 62 -3.06 7.86 -12.19
CA ILE A 62 -1.63 7.64 -12.50
C ILE A 62 -1.15 6.34 -11.88
N LYS A 63 -1.46 6.10 -10.60
CA LYS A 63 -1.06 4.86 -9.90
C LYS A 63 -1.68 3.62 -10.51
N GLN A 64 -2.95 3.70 -10.91
CA GLN A 64 -3.64 2.58 -11.58
C GLN A 64 -3.02 2.26 -12.93
N ASP A 65 -2.75 3.27 -13.76
CA ASP A 65 -2.11 3.10 -15.06
C ASP A 65 -0.69 2.54 -14.95
N GLU A 66 0.10 3.05 -14.00
CA GLU A 66 1.43 2.49 -13.71
C GLU A 66 1.37 1.03 -13.27
N LEU A 67 0.40 0.67 -12.42
CA LEU A 67 0.23 -0.68 -11.94
C LEU A 67 -0.16 -1.63 -13.08
N GLU A 68 -1.09 -1.21 -13.94
CA GLU A 68 -1.51 -1.98 -15.10
C GLU A 68 -0.36 -2.17 -16.11
N THR A 69 0.37 -1.12 -16.38
CA THR A 69 1.58 -1.18 -17.24
C THR A 69 2.62 -2.16 -16.67
N ARG A 70 2.86 -2.13 -15.36
CA ARG A 70 3.78 -3.07 -14.70
C ARG A 70 3.28 -4.52 -14.76
N ARG A 71 1.97 -4.74 -14.61
CA ARG A 71 1.35 -6.07 -14.77
C ARG A 71 1.52 -6.61 -16.17
N GLN A 72 1.25 -5.81 -17.19
CA GLN A 72 1.42 -6.21 -18.59
C GLN A 72 2.87 -6.57 -18.88
N MET A 73 3.82 -5.73 -18.46
CA MET A 73 5.25 -6.04 -18.60
C MET A 73 5.65 -7.32 -17.89
N LEU A 74 5.08 -7.62 -16.71
CA LEU A 74 5.36 -8.86 -16.00
C LEU A 74 4.82 -10.07 -16.75
N VAL A 75 3.59 -9.99 -17.27
CA VAL A 75 2.99 -11.07 -18.07
C VAL A 75 3.85 -11.38 -19.28
N GLU A 76 4.24 -10.37 -20.05
CA GLU A 76 5.14 -10.52 -21.21
C GLU A 76 6.52 -11.07 -20.81
N ALA A 77 7.07 -10.62 -19.67
CA ALA A 77 8.35 -11.11 -19.18
C ALA A 77 8.28 -12.58 -18.74
N MET A 78 7.12 -13.04 -18.24
CA MET A 78 6.93 -14.44 -17.89
C MET A 78 6.90 -15.37 -19.11
N ASP A 79 6.60 -14.88 -20.28
CA ASP A 79 6.63 -15.70 -21.53
C ASP A 79 8.04 -16.14 -21.94
N VAL A 80 9.06 -15.51 -21.38
CA VAL A 80 10.47 -15.94 -21.58
C VAL A 80 10.80 -17.19 -20.76
N LEU A 81 9.99 -17.52 -19.75
CA LEU A 81 10.18 -18.68 -18.89
C LEU A 81 9.58 -19.95 -19.51
N ASN A 82 10.19 -21.09 -19.27
CA ASN A 82 9.55 -22.38 -19.57
C ASN A 82 8.48 -22.71 -18.51
N ASP A 83 7.59 -23.68 -18.78
CA ASP A 83 6.44 -24.00 -17.91
C ASP A 83 6.87 -24.35 -16.49
N ARG A 84 7.98 -25.04 -16.32
CA ARG A 84 8.53 -25.40 -15.02
C ARG A 84 9.04 -24.18 -14.26
N GLU A 85 9.76 -23.29 -14.94
CA GLU A 85 10.23 -22.03 -14.37
C GLU A 85 9.05 -21.11 -14.00
N LYS A 86 8.02 -21.02 -14.87
CA LYS A 86 6.79 -20.27 -14.61
C LYS A 86 6.10 -20.77 -13.34
N ARG A 87 5.90 -22.07 -13.22
CA ARG A 87 5.21 -22.66 -12.07
C ARG A 87 5.96 -22.41 -10.77
N ILE A 88 7.29 -22.65 -10.74
CA ILE A 88 8.11 -22.41 -9.56
C ILE A 88 8.13 -20.92 -9.20
N PHE A 89 8.29 -20.06 -10.19
CA PHE A 89 8.33 -18.62 -9.97
C PHE A 89 6.98 -18.08 -9.46
N ALA A 90 5.86 -18.47 -10.06
CA ALA A 90 4.53 -18.07 -9.66
C ALA A 90 4.23 -18.51 -8.22
N ALA A 91 4.45 -19.77 -7.89
CA ALA A 91 4.18 -20.34 -6.57
C ALA A 91 5.04 -19.72 -5.46
N ARG A 92 6.22 -19.16 -5.80
CA ARG A 92 7.16 -18.59 -4.82
C ARG A 92 7.10 -17.08 -4.71
N ARG A 93 6.69 -16.38 -5.76
CA ARG A 93 6.83 -14.92 -5.86
C ARG A 93 5.54 -14.16 -6.15
N LEU A 94 4.54 -14.83 -6.68
CA LEU A 94 3.29 -14.16 -7.10
C LEU A 94 2.09 -14.57 -6.24
N GLU A 95 2.19 -15.64 -5.47
CA GLU A 95 1.13 -16.05 -4.54
C GLU A 95 1.30 -15.36 -3.18
N ASP A 96 0.19 -14.97 -2.55
CA ASP A 96 0.16 -14.35 -1.22
C ASP A 96 0.71 -15.29 -0.14
N ASN A 97 0.47 -16.60 -0.30
CA ASN A 97 1.03 -17.66 0.54
C ASN A 97 2.02 -18.49 -0.26
N PRO A 98 3.31 -18.13 -0.29
CA PRO A 98 4.29 -18.81 -1.12
C PRO A 98 4.50 -20.27 -0.67
N ILE A 99 4.40 -21.19 -1.62
CA ILE A 99 4.65 -22.62 -1.42
C ILE A 99 6.10 -22.85 -0.98
N THR A 100 6.34 -23.80 -0.07
CA THR A 100 7.68 -24.07 0.44
C THR A 100 8.58 -24.74 -0.61
N LEU A 101 9.90 -24.57 -0.48
CA LEU A 101 10.87 -25.26 -1.36
C LEU A 101 10.76 -26.80 -1.24
N GLU A 102 10.30 -27.28 -0.10
CA GLU A 102 10.14 -28.71 0.19
C GLU A 102 8.96 -29.28 -0.57
N GLU A 103 7.83 -28.62 -0.57
CA GLU A 103 6.64 -29.01 -1.34
C GLU A 103 6.91 -28.99 -2.85
N LEU A 104 7.56 -27.93 -3.35
CA LEU A 104 7.96 -27.87 -4.75
C LEU A 104 9.00 -28.91 -5.14
N SER A 105 9.89 -29.32 -4.21
CA SER A 105 10.83 -30.40 -4.44
C SER A 105 10.12 -31.73 -4.61
N GLY A 106 9.05 -31.97 -3.84
CA GLY A 106 8.17 -33.14 -3.99
C GLY A 106 7.34 -33.08 -5.29
N GLU A 107 6.77 -31.92 -5.66
CA GLU A 107 5.97 -31.74 -6.90
C GLU A 107 6.79 -32.05 -8.16
N PHE A 108 8.06 -31.66 -8.18
CA PHE A 108 8.93 -31.81 -9.36
C PHE A 108 9.96 -32.95 -9.28
N ASP A 109 9.98 -33.70 -8.19
CA ASP A 109 10.93 -34.76 -7.92
C ASP A 109 12.41 -34.33 -8.10
N ILE A 110 12.76 -33.18 -7.47
CA ILE A 110 14.10 -32.61 -7.49
C ILE A 110 14.49 -32.12 -6.10
N SER A 111 15.80 -31.94 -5.90
CA SER A 111 16.29 -31.42 -4.61
C SER A 111 15.84 -29.97 -4.37
N ARG A 112 15.64 -29.59 -3.08
CA ARG A 112 15.32 -28.22 -2.65
C ARG A 112 16.30 -27.19 -3.21
N GLU A 113 17.59 -27.52 -3.22
CA GLU A 113 18.62 -26.63 -3.77
C GLU A 113 18.44 -26.44 -5.28
N ARG A 114 17.97 -27.47 -6.00
CA ARG A 114 17.68 -27.34 -7.42
C ARG A 114 16.46 -26.45 -7.68
N VAL A 115 15.42 -26.54 -6.86
CA VAL A 115 14.27 -25.61 -6.91
C VAL A 115 14.74 -24.17 -6.70
N ARG A 116 15.58 -23.92 -5.69
CA ARG A 116 16.15 -22.60 -5.42
C ARG A 116 16.96 -22.06 -6.59
N GLN A 117 17.79 -22.88 -7.22
CA GLN A 117 18.56 -22.48 -8.41
C GLN A 117 17.66 -22.11 -9.58
N ILE A 118 16.57 -22.85 -9.79
CA ILE A 118 15.58 -22.56 -10.84
C ILE A 118 14.87 -21.24 -10.52
N GLU A 119 14.44 -21.03 -9.29
CA GLU A 119 13.80 -19.78 -8.83
C GLU A 119 14.70 -18.56 -9.13
N VAL A 120 15.97 -18.62 -8.72
CA VAL A 120 16.93 -17.53 -8.95
C VAL A 120 17.12 -17.24 -10.44
N ARG A 121 17.33 -18.28 -11.24
CA ARG A 121 17.48 -18.12 -12.70
C ARG A 121 16.22 -17.57 -13.37
N ALA A 122 15.06 -18.05 -12.95
CA ALA A 122 13.77 -17.53 -13.44
C ALA A 122 13.63 -16.05 -13.10
N PHE A 123 13.93 -15.66 -11.86
CA PHE A 123 13.91 -14.25 -11.43
C PHE A 123 14.86 -13.38 -12.27
N GLU A 124 16.09 -13.82 -12.51
CA GLU A 124 17.04 -13.07 -13.35
C GLU A 124 16.56 -12.91 -14.80
N LYS A 125 15.92 -13.94 -15.37
CA LYS A 125 15.34 -13.86 -16.72
C LYS A 125 14.20 -12.86 -16.78
N VAL A 126 13.26 -12.92 -15.83
CA VAL A 126 12.13 -11.99 -15.72
C VAL A 126 12.64 -10.57 -15.53
N GLN A 127 13.60 -10.35 -14.62
CA GLN A 127 14.19 -9.04 -14.37
C GLN A 127 14.81 -8.45 -15.63
N LYS A 128 15.60 -9.22 -16.38
CA LYS A 128 16.19 -8.76 -17.64
C LYS A 128 15.13 -8.43 -18.69
N ALA A 129 14.09 -9.27 -18.81
CA ALA A 129 13.00 -9.03 -19.74
C ALA A 129 12.22 -7.76 -19.39
N MET A 130 11.87 -7.56 -18.12
CA MET A 130 11.19 -6.35 -17.65
C MET A 130 12.03 -5.08 -17.86
N VAL A 131 13.31 -5.11 -17.56
CA VAL A 131 14.21 -3.96 -17.80
C VAL A 131 14.30 -3.63 -19.30
N SER A 132 14.34 -4.64 -20.18
CA SER A 132 14.35 -4.41 -21.63
C SER A 132 13.02 -3.83 -22.11
N ALA A 133 11.88 -4.32 -21.63
CA ALA A 133 10.55 -3.80 -21.93
C ALA A 133 10.38 -2.34 -21.46
N ALA A 134 10.81 -2.03 -20.24
CA ALA A 134 10.77 -0.67 -19.71
C ALA A 134 11.62 0.30 -20.55
N ARG A 135 12.80 -0.12 -21.00
CA ARG A 135 13.64 0.69 -21.91
C ARG A 135 12.98 0.93 -23.26
N GLN A 136 12.29 -0.07 -23.80
CA GLN A 136 11.55 0.07 -25.06
C GLN A 136 10.37 1.01 -24.94
N LEU A 137 9.62 0.96 -23.82
CA LEU A 137 8.55 1.91 -23.53
C LEU A 137 9.07 3.34 -23.39
N ALA A 138 10.15 3.55 -22.66
CA ALA A 138 10.79 4.85 -22.52
C ALA A 138 11.37 5.40 -23.83
N ALA A 139 11.73 4.53 -24.78
CA ALA A 139 12.25 4.91 -26.10
C ALA A 139 11.16 5.19 -27.14
N LYS A 140 9.89 4.82 -26.89
CA LYS A 140 8.76 5.18 -27.75
C LYS A 140 8.44 6.67 -27.54
N PRO A 141 8.57 7.54 -28.57
CA PRO A 141 8.19 8.94 -28.40
C PRO A 141 6.67 9.03 -28.15
N GLN A 142 6.27 9.92 -27.26
CA GLN A 142 4.87 10.20 -26.85
C GLN A 142 3.96 10.70 -27.99
N ALA A 143 4.31 10.47 -29.25
CA ALA A 143 3.66 11.03 -30.43
C ALA A 143 2.31 10.35 -30.81
N GLN A 144 1.81 9.38 -30.03
CA GLN A 144 0.56 8.68 -30.36
C GLN A 144 -0.63 8.96 -29.43
N LEU A 145 -0.48 9.82 -28.43
CA LEU A 145 -1.57 10.13 -27.49
C LEU A 145 -2.42 11.35 -27.87
N VAL A 146 -2.24 11.93 -29.07
CA VAL A 146 -2.99 13.13 -29.51
C VAL A 146 -3.89 12.84 -30.73
N GLN A 147 -4.13 11.59 -31.07
CA GLN A 147 -5.04 11.24 -32.17
C GLN A 147 -6.04 10.16 -31.71
N ALA A 148 -6.92 10.54 -30.79
CA ALA A 148 -8.17 9.85 -30.52
C ALA A 148 -9.23 10.86 -30.06
#